data_d335bb22643d629a3e3181c5072c6a72
#
_entry.id   d335bb22643d629a3e3181c5072c6a72
#
_cell.length_a   1.000
_cell.length_b   1.000
_cell.length_c   1.000
_cell.angle_alpha   90.00
_cell.angle_beta   90.00
_cell.angle_gamma   90.00
#
_symmetry.space_group_name_H-M   'P 1'
#
loop_
_entity.id
_entity.type
_entity.pdbx_description
1 polymer ?
#
loop_
_entity_poly.entity_id
_entity_poly.type
_entity_poly.pdbx_seq_one_letter_code
_entity_poly.pdbx_strand_id
1 'polypeptide(L)'
;KAKGVGCKGLCSKGPLVNLDKKGELYEALTVDEAEPFVKAVSEKKSYEPRLADANSSFFAKQKKIVLENSGVIDPENIEEYIARDGYVALLKAITEMSQSSVVDEVRNSGLRGRGGGGYPTGLKWQTVAKSSGAQKYVICNGDEGDPGAFMDRSVMEADPHRVIEGMAIAGYAIGADTGYLYVRAEYPLAVKMLKKAIKDAERCGLLGKNIAGTNFSFHVEVRLGAGAFVCGEETALIASIEGRRGMPRPRPPFPAMKGLFGKPTLINRSEERRVGK
;
A
#
# COMPACT_ATOMS: atom_id res chain seq x y z
N LYS A 1 -9.84 -7.16 24.56
CA LYS A 1 -8.85 -7.74 23.66
C LYS A 1 -8.02 -6.58 23.11
N ALA A 2 -6.68 -6.67 23.16
CA ALA A 2 -5.78 -5.73 22.50
C ALA A 2 -5.45 -6.25 21.10
N LYS A 3 -5.28 -5.34 20.13
CA LYS A 3 -4.80 -5.66 18.78
C LYS A 3 -3.72 -4.66 18.35
N GLY A 4 -2.75 -5.13 17.58
CA GLY A 4 -1.79 -4.27 16.89
C GLY A 4 -2.45 -3.58 15.70
N VAL A 5 -2.19 -2.30 15.53
CA VAL A 5 -2.71 -1.50 14.43
C VAL A 5 -1.59 -0.65 13.82
N GLY A 6 -1.82 -0.10 12.64
CA GLY A 6 -0.85 0.78 11.98
C GLY A 6 -0.56 2.05 12.78
N CYS A 7 0.61 2.63 12.56
CA CYS A 7 1.07 3.84 13.25
C CYS A 7 0.16 5.04 12.97
N LYS A 8 -0.18 5.80 14.02
CA LYS A 8 -0.95 7.05 13.89
C LYS A 8 -0.11 8.27 13.49
N GLY A 9 1.21 8.10 13.35
CA GLY A 9 2.15 9.15 12.95
C GLY A 9 2.74 9.96 14.11
N LEU A 10 2.25 9.81 15.34
CA LEU A 10 2.76 10.52 16.54
C LEU A 10 3.85 9.69 17.24
N CYS A 11 4.98 9.45 16.55
CA CYS A 11 6.02 8.55 17.02
C CYS A 11 6.72 9.03 18.32
N SER A 12 6.84 10.34 18.53
CA SER A 12 7.46 10.92 19.73
C SER A 12 6.68 10.66 21.02
N LYS A 13 5.41 10.24 20.91
CA LYS A 13 4.49 9.99 22.02
C LYS A 13 4.12 8.51 22.17
N GLY A 14 4.81 7.66 21.47
CA GLY A 14 4.58 6.21 21.56
C GLY A 14 5.09 5.60 22.88
N PRO A 15 4.59 4.42 23.25
CA PRO A 15 3.51 3.69 22.60
C PRO A 15 2.14 4.37 22.78
N LEU A 16 1.30 4.28 21.72
CA LEU A 16 -0.05 4.82 21.75
C LEU A 16 -1.06 3.68 21.91
N VAL A 17 -2.06 3.88 22.76
CA VAL A 17 -3.19 2.97 22.94
C VAL A 17 -4.50 3.72 22.71
N ASN A 18 -5.36 3.17 21.86
CA ASN A 18 -6.67 3.74 21.57
C ASN A 18 -7.78 2.83 22.12
N LEU A 19 -8.74 3.42 22.82
CA LEU A 19 -9.95 2.74 23.26
C LEU A 19 -11.11 3.11 22.31
N ASP A 20 -11.36 2.28 21.29
CA ASP A 20 -12.33 2.56 20.23
C ASP A 20 -13.72 2.93 20.73
N LYS A 21 -14.24 2.24 21.76
CA LYS A 21 -15.58 2.49 22.30
C LYS A 21 -15.74 3.84 23.00
N LYS A 22 -14.65 4.40 23.50
CA LYS A 22 -14.64 5.70 24.21
C LYS A 22 -14.05 6.83 23.39
N GLY A 23 -13.33 6.51 22.31
CA GLY A 23 -12.53 7.49 21.56
C GLY A 23 -11.35 8.06 22.34
N GLU A 24 -10.96 7.42 23.44
CA GLU A 24 -9.84 7.86 24.28
C GLU A 24 -8.52 7.39 23.68
N LEU A 25 -7.54 8.28 23.62
CA LEU A 25 -6.17 8.01 23.20
C LEU A 25 -5.24 8.16 24.41
N TYR A 26 -4.34 7.21 24.57
CA TYR A 26 -3.31 7.23 25.63
C TYR A 26 -1.94 7.23 25.00
N GLU A 27 -1.01 8.02 25.57
CA GLU A 27 0.35 8.21 25.07
C GLU A 27 1.42 7.80 26.09
N ALA A 28 2.57 7.37 25.59
CA ALA A 28 3.77 7.06 26.38
C ALA A 28 3.51 6.10 27.57
N LEU A 29 2.59 5.14 27.40
CA LEU A 29 2.35 4.10 28.41
C LEU A 29 3.59 3.24 28.60
N THR A 30 3.97 3.01 29.85
CA THR A 30 5.08 2.13 30.24
C THR A 30 4.59 0.74 30.63
N VAL A 31 5.50 -0.23 30.67
CA VAL A 31 5.16 -1.60 31.06
C VAL A 31 4.65 -1.64 32.51
N ASP A 32 5.23 -0.85 33.40
CA ASP A 32 4.86 -0.77 34.83
C ASP A 32 3.46 -0.18 35.03
N GLU A 33 2.96 0.58 34.07
CA GLU A 33 1.61 1.15 34.09
C GLU A 33 0.55 0.21 33.48
N ALA A 34 0.93 -0.95 32.94
CA ALA A 34 0.01 -1.85 32.24
C ALA A 34 -1.12 -2.35 33.18
N GLU A 35 -0.78 -2.76 34.41
CA GLU A 35 -1.77 -3.27 35.36
C GLU A 35 -2.74 -2.18 35.83
N PRO A 36 -2.29 -1.01 36.35
CA PRO A 36 -3.20 0.06 36.76
C PRO A 36 -4.04 0.59 35.57
N PHE A 37 -3.45 0.65 34.35
CA PHE A 37 -4.18 1.03 33.16
C PHE A 37 -5.32 0.05 32.84
N VAL A 38 -5.01 -1.26 32.77
CA VAL A 38 -6.03 -2.29 32.50
C VAL A 38 -7.13 -2.31 33.55
N LYS A 39 -6.78 -2.11 34.82
CA LYS A 39 -7.75 -2.00 35.94
C LYS A 39 -8.69 -0.82 35.73
N ALA A 40 -8.18 0.38 35.44
CA ALA A 40 -9.00 1.57 35.20
C ALA A 40 -9.96 1.32 34.01
N VAL A 41 -9.46 0.77 32.89
CA VAL A 41 -10.27 0.45 31.71
C VAL A 41 -11.35 -0.58 32.02
N SER A 42 -11.06 -1.62 32.81
CA SER A 42 -12.04 -2.64 33.21
C SER A 42 -13.14 -2.07 34.09
N GLU A 43 -12.84 -1.08 34.92
CA GLU A 43 -13.78 -0.31 35.74
C GLU A 43 -14.51 0.79 34.95
N LYS A 44 -14.30 0.88 33.62
CA LYS A 44 -14.85 1.90 32.72
C LYS A 44 -14.42 3.34 33.08
N LYS A 45 -13.30 3.51 33.78
CA LYS A 45 -12.69 4.79 34.12
C LYS A 45 -11.61 5.15 33.10
N SER A 46 -11.33 6.45 32.93
CA SER A 46 -10.19 6.93 32.17
C SER A 46 -8.91 6.84 33.02
N TYR A 47 -7.78 6.57 32.38
CA TYR A 47 -6.48 6.57 33.03
C TYR A 47 -5.80 7.92 32.81
N GLU A 48 -6.15 8.89 33.65
CA GLU A 48 -5.76 10.30 33.53
C GLU A 48 -4.24 10.54 33.34
N PRO A 49 -3.32 9.78 33.99
CA PRO A 49 -1.88 10.07 33.86
C PRO A 49 -1.33 10.02 32.43
N ARG A 50 -2.03 9.31 31.53
CA ARG A 50 -1.57 9.09 30.14
C ARG A 50 -2.62 9.46 29.10
N LEU A 51 -3.71 10.10 29.52
CA LEU A 51 -4.77 10.52 28.62
C LEU A 51 -4.25 11.63 27.69
N ALA A 52 -4.28 11.38 26.39
CA ALA A 52 -3.87 12.33 25.36
C ALA A 52 -5.07 13.12 24.83
N ASP A 53 -4.83 14.36 24.40
CA ASP A 53 -5.82 15.13 23.70
C ASP A 53 -5.97 14.65 22.25
N ALA A 54 -6.98 13.81 22.02
CA ALA A 54 -7.32 13.29 20.70
C ALA A 54 -7.76 14.38 19.70
N ASN A 55 -8.16 15.56 20.22
CA ASN A 55 -8.58 16.73 19.42
C ASN A 55 -7.46 17.76 19.25
N SER A 56 -6.23 17.45 19.67
CA SER A 56 -5.09 18.32 19.48
C SER A 56 -4.96 18.77 18.01
N SER A 57 -4.33 19.90 17.79
CA SER A 57 -4.13 20.45 16.44
C SER A 57 -3.37 19.49 15.52
N PHE A 58 -2.57 18.58 16.07
CA PHE A 58 -1.89 17.53 15.31
C PHE A 58 -2.88 16.58 14.64
N PHE A 59 -3.92 16.11 15.36
CA PHE A 59 -4.91 15.19 14.78
C PHE A 59 -6.02 15.92 14.05
N ALA A 60 -6.54 17.03 14.61
CA ALA A 60 -7.70 17.76 14.07
C ALA A 60 -7.45 18.37 12.68
N LYS A 61 -6.21 18.73 12.37
CA LYS A 61 -5.82 19.29 11.06
C LYS A 61 -5.49 18.25 10.00
N GLN A 62 -5.46 16.96 10.35
CA GLN A 62 -5.14 15.89 9.40
C GLN A 62 -6.41 15.35 8.73
N LYS A 63 -6.40 15.34 7.40
CA LYS A 63 -7.38 14.59 6.59
C LYS A 63 -6.67 13.36 6.02
N LYS A 64 -6.82 12.23 6.70
CA LYS A 64 -6.23 10.96 6.26
C LYS A 64 -7.01 10.41 5.08
N ILE A 65 -6.34 10.24 3.94
CA ILE A 65 -6.89 9.62 2.74
C ILE A 65 -6.24 8.25 2.53
N VAL A 66 -4.92 8.23 2.28
CA VAL A 66 -4.15 7.00 2.06
C VAL A 66 -4.04 6.18 3.34
N LEU A 67 -3.89 6.86 4.49
CA LEU A 67 -3.74 6.24 5.81
C LEU A 67 -5.05 6.19 6.60
N GLU A 68 -6.22 6.16 5.96
CA GLU A 68 -7.52 6.18 6.68
C GLU A 68 -7.70 4.97 7.61
N ASN A 69 -7.17 3.81 7.23
CA ASN A 69 -7.22 2.58 8.01
C ASN A 69 -6.08 2.47 9.05
N SER A 70 -5.06 3.33 8.94
CA SER A 70 -3.91 3.30 9.85
C SER A 70 -4.32 3.68 11.28
N GLY A 71 -4.04 2.81 12.23
CA GLY A 71 -4.46 2.94 13.62
C GLY A 71 -5.90 2.50 13.87
N VAL A 72 -6.55 1.84 12.90
CA VAL A 72 -7.94 1.37 12.98
C VAL A 72 -8.04 -0.13 12.78
N ILE A 73 -7.54 -0.64 11.64
CA ILE A 73 -7.59 -2.08 11.33
C ILE A 73 -6.34 -2.79 11.82
N ASP A 74 -6.47 -4.09 12.08
CA ASP A 74 -5.36 -5.02 12.26
C ASP A 74 -4.83 -5.42 10.86
N PRO A 75 -3.62 -5.02 10.47
CA PRO A 75 -3.07 -5.32 9.16
C PRO A 75 -2.81 -6.82 8.92
N GLU A 76 -2.82 -7.63 9.98
CA GLU A 76 -2.70 -9.08 9.90
C GLU A 76 -4.05 -9.79 9.71
N ASN A 77 -5.17 -9.04 9.69
CA ASN A 77 -6.52 -9.58 9.57
C ASN A 77 -7.22 -9.05 8.31
N ILE A 78 -7.28 -9.87 7.25
CA ILE A 78 -7.95 -9.52 6.00
C ILE A 78 -9.44 -9.21 6.17
N GLU A 79 -10.12 -9.84 7.14
CA GLU A 79 -11.56 -9.64 7.38
C GLU A 79 -11.84 -8.20 7.82
N GLU A 80 -10.95 -7.58 8.60
CA GLU A 80 -11.10 -6.18 8.99
C GLU A 80 -10.93 -5.22 7.79
N TYR A 81 -10.08 -5.56 6.83
CA TYR A 81 -9.96 -4.81 5.58
C TYR A 81 -11.23 -4.96 4.72
N ILE A 82 -11.73 -6.19 4.56
CA ILE A 82 -12.97 -6.47 3.81
C ILE A 82 -14.17 -5.77 4.44
N ALA A 83 -14.28 -5.76 5.78
CA ALA A 83 -15.35 -5.08 6.51
C ALA A 83 -15.37 -3.54 6.30
N ARG A 84 -14.32 -2.99 5.69
CA ARG A 84 -14.19 -1.58 5.30
C ARG A 84 -14.17 -1.38 3.78
N ASP A 85 -14.97 -2.17 3.09
CA ASP A 85 -15.10 -2.18 1.62
C ASP A 85 -13.80 -2.56 0.88
N GLY A 86 -12.89 -3.28 1.55
CA GLY A 86 -11.70 -3.82 0.92
C GLY A 86 -12.05 -4.84 -0.17
N TYR A 87 -11.32 -4.79 -1.28
CA TYR A 87 -11.52 -5.60 -2.50
C TYR A 87 -12.83 -5.38 -3.26
N VAL A 88 -13.73 -4.51 -2.79
CA VAL A 88 -14.97 -4.17 -3.52
C VAL A 88 -14.65 -3.51 -4.86
N ALA A 89 -13.66 -2.61 -4.88
CA ALA A 89 -13.25 -1.94 -6.12
C ALA A 89 -12.61 -2.92 -7.12
N LEU A 90 -11.81 -3.88 -6.65
CA LEU A 90 -11.25 -4.94 -7.50
C LEU A 90 -12.36 -5.81 -8.09
N LEU A 91 -13.29 -6.28 -7.27
CA LEU A 91 -14.41 -7.11 -7.72
C LEU A 91 -15.23 -6.39 -8.78
N LYS A 92 -15.62 -5.14 -8.51
CA LYS A 92 -16.33 -4.30 -9.50
C LYS A 92 -15.55 -4.18 -10.81
N ALA A 93 -14.25 -3.90 -10.73
CA ALA A 93 -13.42 -3.75 -11.93
C ALA A 93 -13.40 -5.01 -12.79
N ILE A 94 -13.24 -6.20 -12.19
CA ILE A 94 -13.07 -7.45 -12.94
C ILE A 94 -14.37 -8.12 -13.35
N THR A 95 -15.52 -7.76 -12.72
CA THR A 95 -16.82 -8.37 -13.03
C THR A 95 -17.77 -7.45 -13.83
N GLU A 96 -17.65 -6.13 -13.66
CA GLU A 96 -18.61 -5.17 -14.21
C GLU A 96 -18.00 -4.20 -15.23
N MET A 97 -16.67 -4.08 -15.29
CA MET A 97 -16.00 -3.08 -16.12
C MET A 97 -15.09 -3.73 -17.16
N SER A 98 -14.96 -3.09 -18.32
CA SER A 98 -13.89 -3.42 -19.27
C SER A 98 -12.56 -2.83 -18.80
N GLN A 99 -11.44 -3.42 -19.26
CA GLN A 99 -10.10 -2.89 -18.98
C GLN A 99 -9.96 -1.42 -19.38
N SER A 100 -10.50 -1.03 -20.53
CA SER A 100 -10.48 0.36 -20.98
C SER A 100 -11.31 1.29 -20.09
N SER A 101 -12.46 0.84 -19.60
CA SER A 101 -13.30 1.62 -18.69
C SER A 101 -12.59 1.89 -17.36
N VAL A 102 -11.83 0.91 -16.85
CA VAL A 102 -11.01 1.11 -15.63
C VAL A 102 -9.90 2.15 -15.87
N VAL A 103 -9.23 2.10 -17.04
CA VAL A 103 -8.22 3.12 -17.40
C VAL A 103 -8.84 4.51 -17.49
N ASP A 104 -10.03 4.63 -18.10
CA ASP A 104 -10.74 5.91 -18.24
C ASP A 104 -11.20 6.45 -16.87
N GLU A 105 -11.68 5.59 -15.97
CA GLU A 105 -12.01 5.96 -14.59
C GLU A 105 -10.80 6.59 -13.87
N VAL A 106 -9.64 5.93 -13.91
CA VAL A 106 -8.40 6.45 -13.33
C VAL A 106 -7.96 7.75 -14.00
N ARG A 107 -8.12 7.87 -15.31
CA ARG A 107 -7.81 9.10 -16.04
C ARG A 107 -8.71 10.26 -15.63
N ASN A 108 -10.01 10.01 -15.54
CA ASN A 108 -11.02 11.02 -15.20
C ASN A 108 -10.96 11.44 -13.71
N SER A 109 -10.44 10.57 -12.83
CA SER A 109 -10.23 10.89 -11.43
C SER A 109 -9.20 12.00 -11.20
N GLY A 110 -8.36 12.31 -12.20
CA GLY A 110 -7.28 13.28 -12.07
C GLY A 110 -6.13 12.83 -11.18
N LEU A 111 -6.05 11.53 -10.82
CA LEU A 111 -4.97 10.98 -10.00
C LEU A 111 -3.61 11.23 -10.65
N ARG A 112 -2.67 11.70 -9.85
CA ARG A 112 -1.31 12.02 -10.29
C ARG A 112 -0.28 11.18 -9.55
N GLY A 113 0.86 10.96 -10.22
CA GLY A 113 2.03 10.31 -9.67
C GLY A 113 2.57 11.01 -8.42
N ARG A 114 3.06 10.22 -7.48
CA ARG A 114 3.60 10.66 -6.18
C ARG A 114 5.13 10.63 -6.10
N GLY A 115 5.80 10.40 -7.21
CA GLY A 115 7.27 10.44 -7.32
C GLY A 115 7.86 11.85 -7.55
N GLY A 116 7.13 12.92 -7.21
CA GLY A 116 7.56 14.31 -7.36
C GLY A 116 7.15 14.96 -8.70
N GLY A 117 7.13 14.21 -9.81
CA GLY A 117 6.81 14.75 -11.14
C GLY A 117 5.31 14.98 -11.40
N GLY A 118 4.42 14.41 -10.59
CA GLY A 118 2.98 14.59 -10.72
C GLY A 118 2.39 14.15 -12.07
N TYR A 119 3.02 13.21 -12.77
CA TYR A 119 2.54 12.73 -14.06
C TYR A 119 1.15 12.06 -13.92
N PRO A 120 0.18 12.32 -14.81
CA PRO A 120 -1.16 11.75 -14.70
C PRO A 120 -1.14 10.22 -14.74
N THR A 121 -1.63 9.58 -13.67
CA THR A 121 -1.58 8.12 -13.50
C THR A 121 -2.37 7.41 -14.59
N GLY A 122 -3.55 7.90 -14.94
CA GLY A 122 -4.37 7.31 -16.01
C GLY A 122 -3.70 7.36 -17.39
N LEU A 123 -2.93 8.39 -17.71
CA LEU A 123 -2.16 8.45 -18.96
C LEU A 123 -1.04 7.40 -18.97
N LYS A 124 -0.38 7.19 -17.83
CA LYS A 124 0.63 6.13 -17.69
C LYS A 124 0.01 4.75 -17.92
N TRP A 125 -1.15 4.48 -17.29
CA TRP A 125 -1.89 3.22 -17.48
C TRP A 125 -2.31 3.03 -18.94
N GLN A 126 -2.86 4.07 -19.56
CA GLN A 126 -3.27 4.04 -20.97
C GLN A 126 -2.09 3.71 -21.89
N THR A 127 -0.93 4.29 -21.64
CA THR A 127 0.29 4.03 -22.45
C THR A 127 0.70 2.58 -22.36
N VAL A 128 0.75 2.01 -21.14
CA VAL A 128 1.10 0.58 -20.95
C VAL A 128 0.03 -0.34 -21.52
N ALA A 129 -1.26 0.00 -21.33
CA ALA A 129 -2.36 -0.79 -21.88
C ALA A 129 -2.27 -0.90 -23.42
N LYS A 130 -1.94 0.19 -24.11
CA LYS A 130 -1.78 0.26 -25.58
C LYS A 130 -0.47 -0.32 -26.10
N SER A 131 0.54 -0.53 -25.23
CA SER A 131 1.81 -1.09 -25.65
C SER A 131 1.66 -2.53 -26.12
N SER A 132 2.28 -2.87 -27.25
CA SER A 132 2.28 -4.22 -27.80
C SER A 132 3.11 -5.17 -26.93
N GLY A 133 2.64 -6.39 -26.77
CA GLY A 133 3.32 -7.46 -26.02
C GLY A 133 2.33 -8.31 -25.22
N ALA A 134 2.48 -9.63 -25.30
CA ALA A 134 1.64 -10.56 -24.56
C ALA A 134 1.86 -10.51 -23.04
N GLN A 135 3.10 -10.20 -22.61
CA GLN A 135 3.48 -10.09 -21.21
C GLN A 135 3.67 -8.62 -20.81
N LYS A 136 3.03 -8.21 -19.73
CA LYS A 136 3.20 -6.91 -19.10
C LYS A 136 3.40 -7.07 -17.60
N TYR A 137 4.00 -6.08 -16.96
CA TYR A 137 4.27 -6.10 -15.51
C TYR A 137 3.72 -4.87 -14.81
N VAL A 138 3.35 -5.08 -13.54
CA VAL A 138 3.04 -4.00 -12.61
C VAL A 138 4.10 -3.96 -11.52
N ILE A 139 4.69 -2.80 -11.27
CA ILE A 139 5.62 -2.64 -10.15
C ILE A 139 5.06 -1.58 -9.19
N CYS A 140 4.95 -1.95 -7.94
CA CYS A 140 4.76 -1.02 -6.84
C CYS A 140 6.14 -0.60 -6.33
N ASN A 141 6.51 0.66 -6.57
CA ASN A 141 7.73 1.24 -6.05
C ASN A 141 7.53 1.66 -4.59
N GLY A 142 8.04 0.87 -3.67
CA GLY A 142 8.11 1.14 -2.24
C GLY A 142 9.53 1.45 -1.77
N ASP A 143 10.42 1.89 -2.68
CA ASP A 143 11.78 2.35 -2.33
C ASP A 143 11.72 3.81 -1.84
N GLU A 144 11.51 3.98 -0.55
CA GLU A 144 11.41 5.26 0.14
C GLU A 144 12.74 5.60 0.79
N GLY A 145 13.62 6.27 0.04
CA GLY A 145 15.00 6.52 0.43
C GLY A 145 15.25 7.83 1.16
N ASP A 146 14.30 8.79 1.14
CA ASP A 146 14.47 10.09 1.79
C ASP A 146 14.52 9.99 3.30
N PRO A 147 15.52 10.59 3.98
CA PRO A 147 15.55 10.65 5.43
C PRO A 147 14.30 11.35 6.00
N GLY A 148 13.61 10.67 6.92
CA GLY A 148 12.38 11.16 7.53
C GLY A 148 11.11 10.94 6.71
N ALA A 149 11.19 10.44 5.48
CA ALA A 149 10.03 9.97 4.71
C ALA A 149 9.63 8.55 5.18
N PHE A 150 8.35 8.34 5.45
CA PHE A 150 7.81 7.07 5.92
C PHE A 150 6.35 6.82 5.48
N MET A 151 5.90 7.49 4.43
CA MET A 151 4.54 7.32 3.92
C MET A 151 4.34 5.94 3.30
N ASP A 152 5.22 5.51 2.39
CA ASP A 152 5.17 4.19 1.77
C ASP A 152 5.28 3.09 2.84
N ARG A 153 6.22 3.24 3.76
CA ARG A 153 6.38 2.34 4.91
C ARG A 153 5.09 2.23 5.71
N SER A 154 4.50 3.37 6.09
CA SER A 154 3.28 3.41 6.90
C SER A 154 2.10 2.73 6.20
N VAL A 155 1.93 2.91 4.89
CA VAL A 155 0.88 2.23 4.11
C VAL A 155 1.10 0.73 4.08
N MET A 156 2.32 0.28 3.76
CA MET A 156 2.64 -1.13 3.67
C MET A 156 2.57 -1.87 5.01
N GLU A 157 2.83 -1.18 6.13
CA GLU A 157 2.73 -1.75 7.47
C GLU A 157 1.30 -1.74 8.02
N ALA A 158 0.50 -0.73 7.67
CA ALA A 158 -0.82 -0.50 8.28
C ALA A 158 -1.99 -1.02 7.44
N ASP A 159 -1.84 -1.03 6.11
CA ASP A 159 -2.91 -1.38 5.15
C ASP A 159 -2.33 -2.06 3.90
N PRO A 160 -1.63 -3.20 4.06
CA PRO A 160 -0.96 -3.87 2.93
C PRO A 160 -1.95 -4.36 1.87
N HIS A 161 -3.18 -4.72 2.25
CA HIS A 161 -4.21 -5.17 1.34
C HIS A 161 -4.63 -4.09 0.34
N ARG A 162 -4.66 -2.82 0.76
CA ARG A 162 -4.95 -1.70 -0.14
C ARG A 162 -3.93 -1.58 -1.28
N VAL A 163 -2.66 -1.80 -0.97
CA VAL A 163 -1.60 -1.79 -1.97
C VAL A 163 -1.79 -2.95 -2.96
N ILE A 164 -2.06 -4.15 -2.45
CA ILE A 164 -2.28 -5.36 -3.26
C ILE A 164 -3.52 -5.21 -4.14
N GLU A 165 -4.64 -4.74 -3.60
CA GLU A 165 -5.86 -4.47 -4.35
C GLU A 165 -5.61 -3.50 -5.50
N GLY A 166 -4.96 -2.37 -5.21
CA GLY A 166 -4.61 -1.38 -6.24
C GLY A 166 -3.69 -1.93 -7.33
N MET A 167 -2.75 -2.83 -6.97
CA MET A 167 -1.91 -3.52 -7.95
C MET A 167 -2.72 -4.47 -8.84
N ALA A 168 -3.65 -5.22 -8.27
CA ALA A 168 -4.50 -6.13 -9.01
C ALA A 168 -5.43 -5.38 -9.99
N ILE A 169 -6.03 -4.25 -9.56
CA ILE A 169 -6.81 -3.37 -10.43
C ILE A 169 -5.96 -2.84 -11.58
N ALA A 170 -4.73 -2.39 -11.29
CA ALA A 170 -3.80 -1.93 -12.31
C ALA A 170 -3.42 -3.06 -13.29
N GLY A 171 -3.18 -4.26 -12.76
CA GLY A 171 -2.90 -5.46 -13.56
C GLY A 171 -4.03 -5.77 -14.52
N TYR A 172 -5.27 -5.79 -14.02
CA TYR A 172 -6.45 -5.97 -14.87
C TYR A 172 -6.53 -4.91 -15.97
N ALA A 173 -6.44 -3.64 -15.59
CA ALA A 173 -6.61 -2.52 -16.51
C ALA A 173 -5.61 -2.51 -17.67
N ILE A 174 -4.36 -2.94 -17.45
CA ILE A 174 -3.32 -2.94 -18.49
C ILE A 174 -3.11 -4.31 -19.14
N GLY A 175 -3.80 -5.37 -18.67
CA GLY A 175 -3.64 -6.74 -19.15
C GLY A 175 -2.33 -7.39 -18.69
N ALA A 176 -1.94 -7.17 -17.42
CA ALA A 176 -0.80 -7.83 -16.79
C ALA A 176 -1.29 -8.91 -15.80
N ASP A 177 -0.54 -9.99 -15.69
CA ASP A 177 -0.80 -11.11 -14.79
C ASP A 177 0.19 -11.19 -13.62
N THR A 178 1.22 -10.33 -13.63
CA THR A 178 2.33 -10.39 -12.67
C THR A 178 2.68 -9.01 -12.15
N GLY A 179 2.82 -8.91 -10.84
CA GLY A 179 3.23 -7.70 -10.14
C GLY A 179 4.41 -7.92 -9.18
N TYR A 180 5.20 -6.88 -9.00
CA TYR A 180 6.31 -6.86 -8.04
C TYR A 180 6.14 -5.71 -7.05
N LEU A 181 6.27 -6.02 -5.76
CA LEU A 181 6.39 -5.06 -4.68
C LEU A 181 7.88 -4.87 -4.38
N TYR A 182 8.44 -3.75 -4.81
CA TYR A 182 9.83 -3.43 -4.51
C TYR A 182 9.90 -2.63 -3.22
N VAL A 183 10.48 -3.23 -2.18
CA VAL A 183 10.48 -2.70 -0.81
C VAL A 183 11.90 -2.72 -0.27
N ARG A 184 12.28 -1.71 0.49
CA ARG A 184 13.60 -1.64 1.15
C ARG A 184 13.76 -2.77 2.16
N ALA A 185 14.95 -3.38 2.20
CA ALA A 185 15.29 -4.39 3.21
C ALA A 185 15.26 -3.84 4.64
N GLU A 186 15.43 -2.52 4.79
CA GLU A 186 15.33 -1.80 6.08
C GLU A 186 13.91 -1.68 6.63
N TYR A 187 12.89 -2.14 5.87
CA TYR A 187 11.49 -2.18 6.32
C TYR A 187 11.00 -3.60 6.59
N PRO A 188 11.59 -4.33 7.56
CA PRO A 188 11.28 -5.75 7.78
C PRO A 188 9.82 -5.99 8.17
N LEU A 189 9.21 -5.04 8.89
CA LEU A 189 7.80 -5.14 9.26
C LEU A 189 6.89 -5.00 8.03
N ALA A 190 7.15 -4.05 7.14
CA ALA A 190 6.40 -3.88 5.89
C ALA A 190 6.49 -5.16 5.04
N VAL A 191 7.69 -5.74 4.92
CA VAL A 191 7.91 -7.02 4.20
C VAL A 191 7.09 -8.15 4.81
N LYS A 192 7.07 -8.25 6.15
CA LYS A 192 6.26 -9.26 6.88
C LYS A 192 4.78 -9.07 6.58
N MET A 193 4.25 -7.84 6.69
CA MET A 193 2.84 -7.54 6.47
C MET A 193 2.42 -7.82 5.03
N LEU A 194 3.21 -7.39 4.05
CA LEU A 194 2.94 -7.64 2.63
C LEU A 194 2.92 -9.13 2.28
N LYS A 195 3.91 -9.90 2.75
CA LYS A 195 3.95 -11.36 2.52
C LYS A 195 2.75 -12.07 3.13
N LYS A 196 2.32 -11.64 4.33
CA LYS A 196 1.12 -12.18 4.97
C LYS A 196 -0.13 -11.81 4.18
N ALA A 197 -0.28 -10.55 3.79
CA ALA A 197 -1.43 -10.06 3.04
C ALA A 197 -1.57 -10.74 1.67
N ILE A 198 -0.47 -10.98 0.95
CA ILE A 198 -0.46 -11.74 -0.31
C ILE A 198 -1.02 -13.14 -0.05
N LYS A 199 -0.49 -13.87 0.95
CA LYS A 199 -0.94 -15.22 1.29
C LYS A 199 -2.43 -15.26 1.68
N ASP A 200 -2.89 -14.29 2.46
CA ASP A 200 -4.29 -14.22 2.88
C ASP A 200 -5.22 -13.90 1.71
N ALA A 201 -4.83 -12.97 0.82
CA ALA A 201 -5.59 -12.66 -0.38
C ALA A 201 -5.67 -13.85 -1.36
N GLU A 202 -4.57 -14.61 -1.54
CA GLU A 202 -4.57 -15.84 -2.33
C GLU A 202 -5.50 -16.89 -1.73
N ARG A 203 -5.46 -17.10 -0.42
CA ARG A 203 -6.34 -18.05 0.29
C ARG A 203 -7.82 -17.70 0.12
N CYS A 204 -8.15 -16.40 0.07
CA CYS A 204 -9.51 -15.91 -0.13
C CYS A 204 -9.93 -15.83 -1.60
N GLY A 205 -9.09 -16.23 -2.56
CA GLY A 205 -9.39 -16.13 -3.99
C GLY A 205 -9.45 -14.69 -4.52
N LEU A 206 -8.83 -13.75 -3.81
CA LEU A 206 -8.76 -12.32 -4.16
C LEU A 206 -7.43 -11.94 -4.83
N LEU A 207 -6.52 -12.93 -4.95
CA LEU A 207 -5.25 -12.85 -5.66
C LEU A 207 -4.91 -14.25 -6.20
N GLY A 208 -3.95 -14.34 -7.13
CA GLY A 208 -3.52 -15.59 -7.74
C GLY A 208 -4.30 -15.95 -8.99
N LYS A 209 -4.68 -17.22 -9.14
CA LYS A 209 -5.40 -17.72 -10.32
C LYS A 209 -6.90 -17.48 -10.21
N ASN A 210 -7.52 -17.08 -11.32
CA ASN A 210 -8.99 -17.01 -11.47
C ASN A 210 -9.66 -16.23 -10.33
N ILE A 211 -9.20 -15.00 -10.10
CA ILE A 211 -9.67 -14.14 -9.01
C ILE A 211 -11.20 -14.05 -9.03
N ALA A 212 -11.84 -14.31 -7.89
CA ALA A 212 -13.29 -14.33 -7.73
C ALA A 212 -14.03 -15.20 -8.77
N GLY A 213 -13.39 -16.27 -9.27
CA GLY A 213 -13.97 -17.16 -10.28
C GLY A 213 -13.97 -16.60 -11.70
N THR A 214 -13.34 -15.46 -11.97
CA THR A 214 -13.21 -14.87 -13.31
C THR A 214 -12.02 -15.46 -14.06
N ASN A 215 -11.86 -15.07 -15.34
CA ASN A 215 -10.67 -15.45 -16.13
C ASN A 215 -9.43 -14.60 -15.80
N PHE A 216 -9.53 -13.64 -14.90
CA PHE A 216 -8.41 -12.80 -14.51
C PHE A 216 -7.56 -13.49 -13.45
N SER A 217 -6.25 -13.49 -13.68
CA SER A 217 -5.24 -14.01 -12.74
C SER A 217 -4.18 -12.95 -12.52
N PHE A 218 -3.76 -12.77 -11.29
CA PHE A 218 -2.71 -11.80 -10.96
C PHE A 218 -1.88 -12.29 -9.79
N HIS A 219 -0.58 -12.41 -9.99
CA HIS A 219 0.39 -12.87 -9.01
C HIS A 219 1.26 -11.72 -8.54
N VAL A 220 1.54 -11.65 -7.25
CA VAL A 220 2.37 -10.60 -6.64
C VAL A 220 3.54 -11.21 -5.90
N GLU A 221 4.74 -10.68 -6.16
CA GLU A 221 5.97 -11.08 -5.48
C GLU A 221 6.66 -9.88 -4.82
N VAL A 222 7.18 -10.07 -3.59
CA VAL A 222 7.96 -9.06 -2.90
C VAL A 222 9.43 -9.17 -3.31
N ARG A 223 10.00 -8.07 -3.79
CA ARG A 223 11.43 -7.91 -4.10
C ARG A 223 12.07 -6.94 -3.12
N LEU A 224 13.21 -7.31 -2.58
CA LEU A 224 13.93 -6.50 -1.59
C LEU A 224 14.99 -5.64 -2.26
N GLY A 225 14.93 -4.34 -1.99
CA GLY A 225 15.98 -3.39 -2.34
C GLY A 225 17.08 -3.38 -1.29
N ALA A 226 18.33 -3.28 -1.72
CA ALA A 226 19.51 -3.26 -0.84
C ALA A 226 19.81 -1.87 -0.24
N GLY A 227 18.85 -0.94 -0.21
CA GLY A 227 18.96 0.36 0.44
C GLY A 227 19.62 1.47 -0.38
N ALA A 228 19.94 1.24 -1.64
CA ALA A 228 20.48 2.27 -2.50
C ALA A 228 19.39 3.28 -2.91
N PHE A 229 19.55 4.54 -2.55
CA PHE A 229 18.62 5.64 -2.87
C PHE A 229 18.28 5.72 -4.37
N VAL A 230 19.27 5.46 -5.23
CA VAL A 230 19.09 5.49 -6.68
C VAL A 230 18.05 4.48 -7.19
N CYS A 231 17.77 3.41 -6.45
CA CYS A 231 16.78 2.41 -6.82
C CYS A 231 15.33 2.92 -6.69
N GLY A 232 15.09 4.10 -6.14
CA GLY A 232 13.81 4.82 -6.23
C GLY A 232 13.51 5.33 -7.64
N GLU A 233 14.53 5.50 -8.49
CA GLU A 233 14.38 5.82 -9.92
C GLU A 233 13.93 4.57 -10.69
N GLU A 234 12.93 4.71 -11.57
CA GLU A 234 12.22 3.59 -12.19
C GLU A 234 13.12 2.63 -12.98
N THR A 235 14.15 3.12 -13.68
CA THR A 235 15.02 2.26 -14.49
C THR A 235 16.11 1.57 -13.66
N ALA A 236 16.58 2.21 -12.59
CA ALA A 236 17.49 1.61 -11.62
C ALA A 236 16.76 0.53 -10.79
N LEU A 237 15.51 0.77 -10.43
CA LEU A 237 14.64 -0.20 -9.77
C LEU A 237 14.44 -1.45 -10.64
N ILE A 238 14.13 -1.28 -11.92
CA ILE A 238 14.02 -2.38 -12.88
C ILE A 238 15.33 -3.19 -12.92
N ALA A 239 16.48 -2.53 -13.07
CA ALA A 239 17.78 -3.20 -13.10
C ALA A 239 18.03 -4.01 -11.82
N SER A 240 17.63 -3.49 -10.65
CA SER A 240 17.73 -4.18 -9.38
C SER A 240 16.83 -5.42 -9.32
N ILE A 241 15.58 -5.35 -9.78
CA ILE A 241 14.68 -6.53 -9.85
C ILE A 241 15.26 -7.60 -10.78
N GLU A 242 15.90 -7.21 -11.86
CA GLU A 242 16.56 -8.10 -12.82
C GLU A 242 17.88 -8.71 -12.30
N GLY A 243 18.26 -8.41 -11.03
CA GLY A 243 19.51 -8.91 -10.44
C GLY A 243 20.78 -8.20 -10.95
N ARG A 244 20.63 -7.06 -11.60
CA ARG A 244 21.73 -6.21 -12.06
C ARG A 244 21.97 -5.07 -11.08
N ARG A 245 23.13 -4.42 -11.19
CA ARG A 245 23.41 -3.19 -10.44
C ARG A 245 22.34 -2.14 -10.73
N GLY A 246 21.76 -1.54 -9.69
CA GLY A 246 20.76 -0.48 -9.79
C GLY A 246 21.35 0.80 -10.36
N MET A 247 21.48 0.87 -11.67
CA MET A 247 21.93 2.07 -12.39
C MET A 247 20.81 2.60 -13.27
N PRO A 248 20.55 3.92 -13.25
CA PRO A 248 19.63 4.55 -14.16
C PRO A 248 20.08 4.39 -15.62
N ARG A 249 19.13 4.31 -16.52
CA ARG A 249 19.40 4.34 -17.97
C ARG A 249 18.72 5.53 -18.62
N PRO A 250 19.31 6.07 -19.73
CA PRO A 250 18.65 7.11 -20.53
C PRO A 250 17.29 6.65 -21.05
N ARG A 251 16.36 7.58 -21.18
CA ARG A 251 15.04 7.41 -21.80
C ARG A 251 14.95 8.31 -23.04
N PRO A 252 14.33 7.93 -24.16
CA PRO A 252 13.65 6.68 -24.46
C PRO A 252 14.60 5.47 -24.61
N PRO A 253 14.11 4.21 -24.51
CA PRO A 253 12.70 3.84 -24.34
C PRO A 253 12.23 3.97 -22.88
N PHE A 254 10.96 4.41 -22.70
CA PHE A 254 10.34 4.47 -21.39
C PHE A 254 9.92 3.07 -20.90
N PRO A 255 9.86 2.81 -19.59
CA PRO A 255 9.44 1.53 -19.03
C PRO A 255 8.05 1.07 -19.52
N ALA A 256 7.16 2.01 -19.81
CA ALA A 256 5.85 1.71 -20.40
C ALA A 256 5.93 0.95 -21.73
N MET A 257 7.04 1.05 -22.45
CA MET A 257 7.29 0.35 -23.72
C MET A 257 8.32 -0.77 -23.57
N LYS A 258 9.40 -0.53 -22.83
CA LYS A 258 10.51 -1.48 -22.62
C LYS A 258 11.04 -1.36 -21.18
N GLY A 259 10.35 -1.98 -20.27
CA GLY A 259 10.65 -2.03 -18.84
C GLY A 259 11.28 -3.33 -18.40
N LEU A 260 10.70 -3.96 -17.38
CA LEU A 260 11.18 -5.20 -16.75
C LEU A 260 11.28 -6.33 -17.77
N PHE A 261 12.44 -6.99 -17.82
CA PHE A 261 12.74 -8.04 -18.78
C PHE A 261 12.46 -7.64 -20.24
N GLY A 262 12.61 -6.35 -20.55
CA GLY A 262 12.35 -5.80 -21.87
C GLY A 262 10.86 -5.72 -22.24
N LYS A 263 9.94 -5.91 -21.33
CA LYS A 263 8.48 -5.91 -21.54
C LYS A 263 7.84 -4.60 -21.05
N PRO A 264 6.65 -4.23 -21.59
CA PRO A 264 5.91 -3.08 -21.08
C PRO A 264 5.65 -3.20 -19.57
N THR A 265 5.99 -2.15 -18.84
CA THR A 265 5.92 -2.18 -17.38
C THR A 265 5.29 -0.90 -16.84
N LEU A 266 4.27 -1.08 -16.01
CA LEU A 266 3.66 -0.01 -15.23
C LEU A 266 4.36 0.10 -13.89
N ILE A 267 4.88 1.30 -13.56
CA ILE A 267 5.49 1.57 -12.27
C ILE A 267 4.74 2.71 -11.58
N ASN A 268 4.24 2.45 -10.38
CA ASN A 268 3.59 3.44 -9.53
C ASN A 268 4.15 3.35 -8.10
N ARG A 269 4.06 4.43 -7.32
CA ARG A 269 4.36 4.38 -5.88
C ARG A 269 3.20 3.75 -5.11
N SER A 270 3.46 3.27 -3.89
CA SER A 270 2.44 2.59 -3.07
C SER A 270 1.23 3.48 -2.79
N GLU A 271 1.42 4.77 -2.60
CA GLU A 271 0.39 5.76 -2.31
C GLU A 271 -0.46 6.20 -3.52
N GLU A 272 -0.02 5.89 -4.75
CA GLU A 272 -0.83 6.11 -5.96
C GLU A 272 -1.95 5.08 -6.13
N ARG A 273 -1.97 4.05 -5.29
CA ARG A 273 -2.86 2.89 -5.42
C ARG A 273 -4.26 3.12 -4.87
N ARG A 274 -4.61 4.32 -4.47
CA ARG A 274 -5.98 4.64 -4.13
C ARG A 274 -6.81 4.81 -5.40
N VAL A 275 -7.23 3.70 -5.98
CA VAL A 275 -8.16 3.68 -7.09
C VAL A 275 -9.58 3.52 -6.55
N GLY A 276 -10.40 4.54 -6.79
CA GLY A 276 -11.84 4.43 -6.80
C GLY A 276 -12.52 4.19 -5.45
N LYS A 277 -12.66 5.23 -4.67
CA LYS A 277 -13.88 5.44 -3.89
C LYS A 277 -14.54 6.72 -4.39
#